data_d0bf8792529ce11849088bbc567799f7
#
_entry.id   d0bf8792529ce11849088bbc567799f7
#
_cell.length_a   1.000
_cell.length_b   1.000
_cell.length_c   1.000
_cell.angle_alpha   90.00
_cell.angle_beta   90.00
_cell.angle_gamma   90.00
#
_symmetry.space_group_name_H-M   'P 1'
#
loop_
_entity.id
_entity.type
_entity.pdbx_description
1 polymer ?
#
loop_
_entity_poly.entity_id
_entity_poly.type
_entity_poly.pdbx_seq_one_letter_code
_entity_poly.pdbx_strand_id
1 'polypeptide(L)'
;DVYKRQNVKDESVDWMNVIEHADDSGSLRSKKMYLYLTQKGRCMYTGEHIELSDLFNKSLYDIDHIYPRHFVKDDNIDNNLVLVKREKNAHKSDNYPLEAEIFNNQKKMWAQLRKEDFINEEKYKRLMGRNPFTDEQKAGFIARQLVETQQGTKGVAELLQQLLPNSKIVYTKAGNVSDFRHSREIPKSRLINDFHHAHDAYLSIVVSNVYYVKFTQNPINFIKNAYNKDSSKNNYNLTRMFDWDVKRRDEVAWIAQNKNGTVGTIAIVKKMLKRNTPLMTRLSYEGKGGLTKETLYSAEKAKGEGYIPFKSSDKKMQDVTKYGGFTSVKGAYFFLVEHDEKKKQIRTIESVPLYLADKIEKDPAELERYCQKLGLVNYNIRVRKIKIGTLIKRNGYFA
;
A
#
# COMPACT_ATOMS: atom_id res chain seq x y z
N ASP A 1 -25.04 -15.33 -7.76
CA ASP A 1 -26.41 -14.90 -8.16
C ASP A 1 -26.89 -13.61 -7.50
N VAL A 2 -26.47 -13.27 -6.31
CA VAL A 2 -26.75 -11.98 -5.67
C VAL A 2 -26.19 -10.82 -6.52
N TYR A 3 -25.01 -10.99 -7.06
CA TYR A 3 -24.36 -9.97 -7.90
C TYR A 3 -25.02 -9.77 -9.27
N LYS A 4 -25.69 -10.77 -9.83
CA LYS A 4 -26.43 -10.64 -11.10
C LYS A 4 -27.75 -9.87 -10.97
N ARG A 5 -28.32 -9.82 -9.75
CA ARG A 5 -29.55 -9.06 -9.47
C ARG A 5 -29.31 -7.58 -9.18
N GLN A 6 -28.05 -7.16 -8.98
CA GLN A 6 -27.67 -5.78 -8.65
C GLN A 6 -27.65 -4.82 -9.85
N ASN A 7 -27.85 -5.31 -11.06
CA ASN A 7 -27.99 -4.47 -12.26
C ASN A 7 -29.37 -3.79 -12.34
N VAL A 8 -30.22 -3.97 -11.33
CA VAL A 8 -31.51 -3.31 -11.26
C VAL A 8 -31.34 -1.94 -10.61
N LYS A 9 -31.80 -0.90 -11.27
CA LYS A 9 -31.84 0.49 -10.78
C LYS A 9 -32.79 0.67 -9.59
N ASP A 10 -32.82 -0.28 -8.67
CA ASP A 10 -33.83 -0.37 -7.64
C ASP A 10 -33.29 0.16 -6.31
N GLU A 11 -33.96 1.18 -5.78
CA GLU A 11 -33.70 1.73 -4.44
C GLU A 11 -34.08 0.73 -3.32
N SER A 12 -34.66 -0.42 -3.67
CA SER A 12 -35.11 -1.47 -2.75
C SER A 12 -33.99 -2.45 -2.32
N VAL A 13 -32.77 -2.32 -2.81
CA VAL A 13 -31.67 -3.23 -2.43
C VAL A 13 -31.25 -2.96 -0.98
N ASP A 14 -31.36 -3.97 -0.14
CA ASP A 14 -30.82 -3.93 1.23
C ASP A 14 -29.29 -4.02 1.20
N TRP A 15 -28.66 -2.87 1.08
CA TRP A 15 -27.22 -2.73 0.97
C TRP A 15 -26.47 -3.19 2.23
N MET A 16 -27.07 -3.11 3.41
CA MET A 16 -26.45 -3.61 4.64
C MET A 16 -26.33 -5.12 4.61
N ASN A 17 -27.40 -5.79 4.18
CA ASN A 17 -27.41 -7.24 3.99
C ASN A 17 -26.39 -7.67 2.91
N VAL A 18 -26.27 -6.91 1.82
CA VAL A 18 -25.28 -7.17 0.76
C VAL A 18 -23.85 -7.04 1.29
N ILE A 19 -23.57 -6.06 2.16
CA ILE A 19 -22.26 -5.87 2.76
C ILE A 19 -21.94 -7.01 3.72
N GLU A 20 -22.86 -7.39 4.60
CA GLU A 20 -22.69 -8.49 5.53
C GLU A 20 -22.37 -9.81 4.80
N HIS A 21 -23.13 -10.14 3.76
CA HIS A 21 -22.87 -11.33 2.95
C HIS A 21 -21.59 -11.23 2.11
N ALA A 22 -21.19 -10.04 1.68
CA ALA A 22 -19.94 -9.82 0.97
C ALA A 22 -18.72 -9.99 1.87
N ASP A 23 -18.82 -9.63 3.16
CA ASP A 23 -17.76 -9.86 4.15
C ASP A 23 -17.51 -11.36 4.33
N ASP A 24 -18.57 -12.16 4.43
CA ASP A 24 -18.48 -13.61 4.53
C ASP A 24 -17.80 -14.25 3.31
N SER A 25 -17.95 -13.68 2.12
CA SER A 25 -17.34 -14.16 0.87
C SER A 25 -15.88 -13.71 0.65
N GLY A 26 -15.34 -12.86 1.53
CA GLY A 26 -14.00 -12.25 1.36
C GLY A 26 -13.90 -11.26 0.20
N SER A 27 -15.00 -10.90 -0.45
CA SER A 27 -15.04 -9.95 -1.57
C SER A 27 -14.66 -8.53 -1.16
N LEU A 28 -14.82 -8.17 0.11
CA LEU A 28 -14.39 -6.89 0.67
C LEU A 28 -12.86 -6.70 0.74
N ARG A 29 -12.06 -7.74 0.49
CA ARG A 29 -10.59 -7.61 0.42
C ARG A 29 -10.12 -6.70 -0.70
N SER A 30 -10.93 -6.49 -1.74
CA SER A 30 -10.66 -5.50 -2.77
C SER A 30 -11.12 -4.12 -2.32
N LYS A 31 -10.21 -3.14 -2.27
CA LYS A 31 -10.56 -1.74 -1.95
C LYS A 31 -11.66 -1.19 -2.87
N LYS A 32 -11.67 -1.57 -4.15
CA LYS A 32 -12.71 -1.12 -5.09
C LYS A 32 -14.07 -1.71 -4.74
N MET A 33 -14.12 -3.00 -4.39
CA MET A 33 -15.36 -3.67 -4.01
C MET A 33 -15.91 -3.08 -2.71
N TYR A 34 -15.07 -2.89 -1.70
CA TYR A 34 -15.47 -2.25 -0.44
C TYR A 34 -16.08 -0.87 -0.68
N LEU A 35 -15.41 -0.01 -1.46
CA LEU A 35 -15.92 1.31 -1.79
C LEU A 35 -17.20 1.26 -2.63
N TYR A 36 -17.30 0.32 -3.57
CA TYR A 36 -18.52 0.09 -4.33
C TYR A 36 -19.71 -0.19 -3.42
N LEU A 37 -19.55 -1.11 -2.46
CA LEU A 37 -20.61 -1.49 -1.53
C LEU A 37 -20.96 -0.32 -0.58
N THR A 38 -19.98 0.33 0.01
CA THR A 38 -20.20 1.46 0.93
C THR A 38 -20.74 2.71 0.23
N GLN A 39 -20.66 2.78 -1.11
CA GLN A 39 -21.24 3.83 -1.94
C GLN A 39 -22.56 3.41 -2.61
N LYS A 40 -23.13 2.26 -2.22
CA LYS A 40 -24.37 1.70 -2.81
C LYS A 40 -24.30 1.58 -4.33
N GLY A 41 -23.15 1.14 -4.86
CA GLY A 41 -22.93 0.97 -6.29
C GLY A 41 -22.92 2.28 -7.08
N ARG A 42 -22.62 3.43 -6.47
CA ARG A 42 -22.63 4.73 -7.14
C ARG A 42 -21.26 5.42 -7.13
N CYS A 43 -21.00 6.16 -8.19
CA CYS A 43 -19.84 7.06 -8.26
C CYS A 43 -20.00 8.18 -7.23
N MET A 44 -18.99 8.42 -6.38
CA MET A 44 -19.08 9.41 -5.32
C MET A 44 -19.20 10.86 -5.83
N TYR A 45 -18.72 11.14 -7.06
CA TYR A 45 -18.72 12.51 -7.62
C TYR A 45 -19.84 12.78 -8.62
N THR A 46 -20.41 11.74 -9.26
CA THR A 46 -21.49 11.94 -10.22
C THR A 46 -22.84 11.41 -9.73
N GLY A 47 -22.84 10.53 -8.72
CA GLY A 47 -24.03 9.83 -8.26
C GLY A 47 -24.54 8.75 -9.22
N GLU A 48 -23.92 8.60 -10.39
CA GLU A 48 -24.31 7.62 -11.38
C GLU A 48 -24.03 6.20 -10.92
N HIS A 49 -24.88 5.29 -11.35
CA HIS A 49 -24.71 3.87 -11.05
C HIS A 49 -23.44 3.32 -11.72
N ILE A 50 -22.76 2.45 -11.00
CA ILE A 50 -21.60 1.70 -11.46
C ILE A 50 -22.02 0.26 -11.70
N GLU A 51 -21.91 -0.23 -12.93
CA GLU A 51 -22.14 -1.63 -13.22
C GLU A 51 -21.03 -2.49 -12.59
N LEU A 52 -21.45 -3.54 -11.88
CA LEU A 52 -20.50 -4.40 -11.16
C LEU A 52 -19.49 -5.07 -12.11
N SER A 53 -19.92 -5.44 -13.32
CA SER A 53 -19.08 -5.98 -14.39
C SER A 53 -17.92 -5.05 -14.77
N ASP A 54 -18.16 -3.73 -14.67
CA ASP A 54 -17.20 -2.70 -15.08
C ASP A 54 -16.32 -2.19 -13.92
N LEU A 55 -16.62 -2.59 -12.69
CA LEU A 55 -15.94 -2.12 -11.48
C LEU A 55 -14.42 -2.22 -11.57
N PHE A 56 -13.91 -3.29 -12.12
CA PHE A 56 -12.45 -3.54 -12.24
C PHE A 56 -11.86 -3.04 -13.56
N ASN A 57 -12.68 -2.44 -14.44
CA ASN A 57 -12.18 -1.80 -15.63
C ASN A 57 -11.42 -0.52 -15.27
N LYS A 58 -10.09 -0.57 -15.43
CA LYS A 58 -9.19 0.53 -15.08
C LYS A 58 -9.36 1.77 -15.95
N SER A 59 -10.03 1.66 -17.09
CA SER A 59 -10.30 2.81 -17.96
C SER A 59 -11.52 3.60 -17.53
N LEU A 60 -12.42 3.01 -16.73
CA LEU A 60 -13.68 3.62 -16.35
C LEU A 60 -13.70 4.18 -14.92
N TYR A 61 -13.11 3.45 -13.97
CA TYR A 61 -13.21 3.78 -12.54
C TYR A 61 -11.87 3.75 -11.83
N ASP A 62 -11.64 4.77 -11.01
CA ASP A 62 -10.46 4.95 -10.16
C ASP A 62 -10.85 5.10 -8.68
N ILE A 63 -9.88 4.84 -7.81
CA ILE A 63 -9.96 5.23 -6.40
C ILE A 63 -9.29 6.60 -6.27
N ASP A 64 -10.05 7.58 -5.80
CA ASP A 64 -9.54 8.92 -5.55
C ASP A 64 -9.42 9.22 -4.06
N HIS A 65 -8.56 10.19 -3.74
CA HIS A 65 -8.37 10.75 -2.41
C HIS A 65 -9.16 12.06 -2.27
N ILE A 66 -10.13 12.11 -1.34
CA ILE A 66 -10.90 13.33 -1.06
C ILE A 66 -9.94 14.48 -0.72
N TYR A 67 -9.08 14.27 0.29
CA TYR A 67 -7.93 15.12 0.55
C TYR A 67 -6.76 14.68 -0.30
N PRO A 68 -6.28 15.48 -1.25
CA PRO A 68 -5.23 15.09 -2.18
C PRO A 68 -3.94 14.64 -1.48
N ARG A 69 -3.31 13.60 -2.00
CA ARG A 69 -2.09 13.01 -1.40
C ARG A 69 -0.92 13.99 -1.29
N HIS A 70 -0.86 15.00 -2.11
CA HIS A 70 0.21 16.00 -2.03
C HIS A 70 0.10 16.87 -0.77
N PHE A 71 -1.11 17.03 -0.20
CA PHE A 71 -1.31 17.69 1.10
C PHE A 71 -1.26 16.70 2.25
N VAL A 72 -1.92 15.55 2.10
CA VAL A 72 -2.12 14.60 3.20
C VAL A 72 -1.87 13.18 2.71
N LYS A 73 -0.84 12.52 3.23
CA LYS A 73 -0.62 11.10 2.97
C LYS A 73 -1.54 10.25 3.85
N ASP A 74 -2.80 10.18 3.47
CA ASP A 74 -3.84 9.41 4.14
C ASP A 74 -4.51 8.46 3.14
N ASP A 75 -4.11 7.19 3.18
CA ASP A 75 -4.66 6.12 2.36
C ASP A 75 -5.73 5.30 3.12
N ASN A 76 -6.31 5.88 4.18
CA ASN A 76 -7.37 5.24 4.95
C ASN A 76 -8.64 5.15 4.09
N ILE A 77 -9.14 3.92 3.93
CA ILE A 77 -10.29 3.63 3.07
C ILE A 77 -11.58 4.25 3.60
N ASP A 78 -11.73 4.30 4.92
CA ASP A 78 -12.96 4.80 5.55
C ASP A 78 -13.00 6.32 5.63
N ASN A 79 -11.83 6.99 5.68
CA ASN A 79 -11.76 8.43 5.89
C ASN A 79 -11.53 9.22 4.59
N ASN A 80 -10.75 8.68 3.64
CA ASN A 80 -10.21 9.50 2.56
C ASN A 80 -10.38 8.94 1.15
N LEU A 81 -10.64 7.63 1.00
CA LEU A 81 -10.75 7.02 -0.32
C LEU A 81 -12.20 6.93 -0.80
N VAL A 82 -12.42 7.22 -2.08
CA VAL A 82 -13.71 7.11 -2.76
C VAL A 82 -13.56 6.48 -4.14
N LEU A 83 -14.58 5.76 -4.59
CA LEU A 83 -14.67 5.20 -5.94
C LEU A 83 -15.38 6.19 -6.85
N VAL A 84 -14.74 6.54 -7.94
CA VAL A 84 -15.20 7.58 -8.86
C VAL A 84 -14.98 7.22 -10.31
N LYS A 85 -15.70 7.85 -11.24
CA LYS A 85 -15.38 7.81 -12.66
C LYS A 85 -14.01 8.43 -12.92
N ARG A 86 -13.21 7.77 -13.74
CA ARG A 86 -11.84 8.19 -14.04
C ARG A 86 -11.77 9.60 -14.66
N GLU A 87 -12.70 9.94 -15.53
CA GLU A 87 -12.78 11.27 -16.13
C GLU A 87 -12.98 12.37 -15.07
N LYS A 88 -13.85 12.13 -14.09
CA LYS A 88 -14.09 13.07 -12.98
C LYS A 88 -12.91 13.15 -12.02
N ASN A 89 -12.21 12.04 -11.82
CA ASN A 89 -10.95 12.02 -11.07
C ASN A 89 -9.87 12.87 -11.78
N ALA A 90 -9.70 12.69 -13.08
CA ALA A 90 -8.75 13.44 -13.88
C ALA A 90 -9.07 14.95 -13.88
N HIS A 91 -10.36 15.32 -13.96
CA HIS A 91 -10.79 16.71 -13.90
C HIS A 91 -10.55 17.36 -12.53
N LYS A 92 -10.92 16.67 -11.44
CA LYS A 92 -10.64 17.12 -10.06
C LYS A 92 -9.15 17.30 -9.84
N SER A 93 -8.30 16.42 -10.40
CA SER A 93 -6.86 16.44 -10.19
C SER A 93 -6.50 16.49 -8.68
N ASP A 94 -5.58 17.36 -8.31
CA ASP A 94 -5.12 17.54 -6.93
C ASP A 94 -5.84 18.71 -6.19
N ASN A 95 -7.05 19.05 -6.60
CA ASN A 95 -7.80 20.17 -6.03
C ASN A 95 -8.60 19.76 -4.79
N TYR A 96 -8.66 20.67 -3.83
CA TYR A 96 -9.55 20.65 -2.68
C TYR A 96 -9.86 22.10 -2.25
N PRO A 97 -11.10 22.42 -1.91
CA PRO A 97 -12.31 21.59 -1.80
C PRO A 97 -12.81 21.06 -3.15
N LEU A 98 -13.74 20.11 -3.09
CA LEU A 98 -14.42 19.61 -4.29
C LEU A 98 -15.15 20.76 -5.00
N GLU A 99 -15.20 20.69 -6.33
CA GLU A 99 -15.86 21.68 -7.16
C GLU A 99 -17.32 21.91 -6.76
N ALA A 100 -17.80 23.13 -6.93
CA ALA A 100 -19.15 23.53 -6.54
C ALA A 100 -20.23 22.68 -7.24
N GLU A 101 -19.99 22.29 -8.49
CA GLU A 101 -20.91 21.42 -9.25
C GLU A 101 -21.03 20.04 -8.57
N ILE A 102 -19.92 19.37 -8.31
CA ILE A 102 -19.90 18.06 -7.63
C ILE A 102 -20.59 18.16 -6.28
N PHE A 103 -20.26 19.16 -5.49
CA PHE A 103 -20.84 19.37 -4.18
C PHE A 103 -22.36 19.56 -4.24
N ASN A 104 -22.85 20.47 -5.08
CA ASN A 104 -24.28 20.80 -5.16
C ASN A 104 -25.09 19.58 -5.61
N ASN A 105 -24.56 18.80 -6.53
CA ASN A 105 -25.23 17.62 -7.06
C ASN A 105 -25.21 16.43 -6.09
N GLN A 106 -24.14 16.28 -5.27
CA GLN A 106 -23.95 15.06 -4.47
C GLN A 106 -24.16 15.22 -2.96
N LYS A 107 -24.24 16.43 -2.42
CA LYS A 107 -24.37 16.66 -0.96
C LYS A 107 -25.55 15.90 -0.32
N LYS A 108 -26.67 15.72 -1.06
CA LYS A 108 -27.84 14.96 -0.57
C LYS A 108 -27.52 13.47 -0.47
N MET A 109 -26.85 12.91 -1.48
CA MET A 109 -26.42 11.52 -1.49
C MET A 109 -25.42 11.25 -0.36
N TRP A 110 -24.43 12.13 -0.16
CA TRP A 110 -23.45 11.97 0.93
C TRP A 110 -24.13 12.04 2.31
N ALA A 111 -25.09 12.95 2.50
CA ALA A 111 -25.86 13.05 3.74
C ALA A 111 -26.68 11.78 3.99
N GLN A 112 -27.28 11.18 2.95
CA GLN A 112 -27.98 9.93 3.07
C GLN A 112 -27.07 8.77 3.45
N LEU A 113 -25.91 8.63 2.75
CA LEU A 113 -24.90 7.61 3.08
C LEU A 113 -24.40 7.75 4.53
N ARG A 114 -24.24 8.98 5.03
CA ARG A 114 -23.86 9.21 6.43
C ARG A 114 -24.97 8.86 7.41
N LYS A 115 -26.22 9.21 7.11
CA LYS A 115 -27.39 8.88 7.94
C LYS A 115 -27.58 7.39 8.10
N GLU A 116 -27.26 6.63 7.06
CA GLU A 116 -27.40 5.17 7.00
C GLU A 116 -26.11 4.42 7.39
N ASP A 117 -25.11 5.12 7.97
CA ASP A 117 -23.81 4.59 8.43
C ASP A 117 -22.96 3.88 7.35
N PHE A 118 -23.20 4.13 6.06
CA PHE A 118 -22.34 3.65 4.98
C PHE A 118 -21.00 4.37 4.89
N ILE A 119 -20.95 5.62 5.33
CA ILE A 119 -19.71 6.39 5.46
C ILE A 119 -19.61 6.98 6.87
N ASN A 120 -18.40 7.06 7.38
CA ASN A 120 -18.16 7.62 8.70
C ASN A 120 -18.21 9.16 8.70
N GLU A 121 -18.24 9.75 9.91
CA GLU A 121 -18.30 11.20 10.12
C GLU A 121 -17.11 11.93 9.49
N GLU A 122 -15.90 11.35 9.56
CA GLU A 122 -14.69 11.98 9.02
C GLU A 122 -14.73 12.07 7.49
N LYS A 123 -15.12 10.99 6.80
CA LYS A 123 -15.31 11.00 5.35
C LYS A 123 -16.38 12.01 4.93
N TYR A 124 -17.50 12.03 5.65
CA TYR A 124 -18.57 12.98 5.40
C TYR A 124 -18.10 14.42 5.54
N LYS A 125 -17.38 14.77 6.61
CA LYS A 125 -16.81 16.11 6.80
C LYS A 125 -15.86 16.51 5.69
N ARG A 126 -15.04 15.58 5.20
CA ARG A 126 -14.12 15.84 4.09
C ARG A 126 -14.86 16.11 2.78
N LEU A 127 -15.90 15.34 2.47
CA LEU A 127 -16.75 15.57 1.29
C LEU A 127 -17.50 16.90 1.37
N MET A 128 -17.97 17.27 2.55
CA MET A 128 -18.74 18.50 2.80
C MET A 128 -17.89 19.76 2.93
N GLY A 129 -16.57 19.65 3.01
CA GLY A 129 -15.67 20.79 3.13
C GLY A 129 -15.78 21.75 1.94
N ARG A 130 -15.87 23.07 2.24
CA ARG A 130 -16.04 24.12 1.21
C ARG A 130 -14.88 25.09 1.16
N ASN A 131 -14.03 25.09 2.17
CA ASN A 131 -12.92 26.02 2.25
C ASN A 131 -11.59 25.30 1.92
N PRO A 132 -10.67 25.97 1.23
CA PRO A 132 -9.30 25.49 1.10
C PRO A 132 -8.66 25.24 2.48
N PHE A 133 -7.65 24.39 2.54
CA PHE A 133 -6.91 24.15 3.78
C PHE A 133 -6.30 25.43 4.33
N THR A 134 -6.54 25.69 5.62
CA THR A 134 -5.86 26.78 6.33
C THR A 134 -4.38 26.46 6.53
N ASP A 135 -3.60 27.47 6.88
CA ASP A 135 -2.16 27.28 7.14
C ASP A 135 -1.91 26.39 8.35
N GLU A 136 -2.78 26.46 9.37
CA GLU A 136 -2.74 25.61 10.55
C GLU A 136 -3.01 24.14 10.17
N GLN A 137 -3.98 23.88 9.29
CA GLN A 137 -4.27 22.54 8.80
C GLN A 137 -3.09 21.98 8.01
N LYS A 138 -2.51 22.76 7.09
CA LYS A 138 -1.32 22.37 6.32
C LYS A 138 -0.12 22.10 7.23
N ALA A 139 0.10 22.95 8.22
CA ALA A 139 1.14 22.75 9.23
C ALA A 139 0.92 21.48 10.04
N GLY A 140 -0.34 21.19 10.42
CA GLY A 140 -0.72 19.96 11.08
C GLY A 140 -0.49 18.72 10.21
N PHE A 141 -0.69 18.80 8.90
CA PHE A 141 -0.40 17.72 7.97
C PHE A 141 1.12 17.43 7.89
N ILE A 142 1.95 18.48 7.84
CA ILE A 142 3.41 18.35 7.91
C ILE A 142 3.83 17.74 9.25
N ALA A 143 3.33 18.28 10.36
CA ALA A 143 3.68 17.80 11.70
C ALA A 143 3.43 16.30 11.85
N ARG A 144 2.32 15.79 11.31
CA ARG A 144 2.02 14.35 11.29
C ARG A 144 3.03 13.49 10.52
N GLN A 145 3.81 14.06 9.60
CA GLN A 145 4.89 13.34 8.92
C GLN A 145 6.18 13.30 9.74
N LEU A 146 6.36 14.26 10.65
CA LEU A 146 7.59 14.42 11.43
C LEU A 146 7.50 13.84 12.84
N VAL A 147 6.29 13.51 13.31
CA VAL A 147 6.06 13.04 14.68
C VAL A 147 5.72 11.56 14.69
N GLU A 148 6.34 10.83 15.62
CA GLU A 148 6.02 9.44 15.92
C GLU A 148 4.96 9.37 17.04
N THR A 149 4.00 8.48 16.88
CA THR A 149 2.93 8.28 17.86
C THR A 149 3.04 6.95 18.62
N GLN A 150 3.86 6.02 18.15
CA GLN A 150 4.05 4.72 18.81
C GLN A 150 4.90 4.87 20.07
N GLN A 151 4.39 4.40 21.20
CA GLN A 151 5.05 4.51 22.51
C GLN A 151 6.42 3.81 22.54
N GLY A 152 6.52 2.62 21.95
CA GLY A 152 7.79 1.89 21.87
C GLY A 152 8.87 2.66 21.12
N THR A 153 8.53 3.28 19.98
CA THR A 153 9.47 4.09 19.19
C THR A 153 9.90 5.34 19.95
N LYS A 154 8.99 5.98 20.70
CA LYS A 154 9.32 7.12 21.55
C LYS A 154 10.29 6.74 22.66
N GLY A 155 10.05 5.64 23.37
CA GLY A 155 10.94 5.16 24.43
C GLY A 155 12.36 4.85 23.92
N VAL A 156 12.47 4.23 22.73
CA VAL A 156 13.77 4.00 22.09
C VAL A 156 14.45 5.33 21.72
N ALA A 157 13.70 6.30 21.19
CA ALA A 157 14.25 7.61 20.83
C ALA A 157 14.74 8.39 22.06
N GLU A 158 14.01 8.34 23.17
CA GLU A 158 14.42 8.94 24.44
C GLU A 158 15.71 8.33 24.97
N LEU A 159 15.81 6.99 24.92
CA LEU A 159 17.04 6.29 25.31
C LEU A 159 18.22 6.68 24.41
N LEU A 160 18.03 6.70 23.09
CA LEU A 160 19.06 7.13 22.16
C LEU A 160 19.48 8.59 22.37
N GLN A 161 18.54 9.49 22.70
CA GLN A 161 18.86 10.89 22.97
C GLN A 161 19.71 11.04 24.25
N GLN A 162 19.46 10.20 25.26
CA GLN A 162 20.28 10.17 26.48
C GLN A 162 21.70 9.64 26.20
N LEU A 163 21.82 8.59 25.41
CA LEU A 163 23.10 7.97 25.05
C LEU A 163 23.93 8.83 24.08
N LEU A 164 23.26 9.59 23.23
CA LEU A 164 23.84 10.38 22.15
C LEU A 164 23.35 11.84 22.21
N PRO A 165 23.69 12.61 23.26
CA PRO A 165 23.11 13.93 23.52
C PRO A 165 23.37 14.95 22.41
N ASN A 166 24.49 14.80 21.69
CA ASN A 166 24.87 15.68 20.58
C ASN A 166 24.27 15.25 19.23
N SER A 167 23.54 14.12 19.19
CA SER A 167 22.93 13.61 17.98
C SER A 167 21.46 14.00 17.92
N LYS A 168 20.98 14.20 16.71
CA LYS A 168 19.60 14.55 16.47
C LYS A 168 18.78 13.32 16.10
N ILE A 169 17.70 13.09 16.81
CA ILE A 169 16.77 12.03 16.51
C ILE A 169 15.68 12.54 15.56
N VAL A 170 15.54 11.90 14.42
CA VAL A 170 14.54 12.24 13.40
C VAL A 170 13.69 11.01 13.09
N TYR A 171 12.39 11.20 13.08
CA TYR A 171 11.44 10.13 12.79
C TYR A 171 11.14 10.04 11.30
N THR A 172 10.96 8.83 10.80
CA THR A 172 10.53 8.56 9.43
C THR A 172 9.40 7.53 9.39
N LYS A 173 8.31 7.89 8.73
CA LYS A 173 7.22 6.93 8.51
C LYS A 173 7.60 5.92 7.44
N ALA A 174 7.33 4.64 7.70
CA ALA A 174 7.57 3.55 6.76
C ALA A 174 6.90 3.78 5.39
N GLY A 175 5.74 4.44 5.36
CA GLY A 175 5.07 4.84 4.13
C GLY A 175 5.90 5.78 3.26
N ASN A 176 6.61 6.74 3.86
CA ASN A 176 7.48 7.67 3.11
C ASN A 176 8.66 6.93 2.44
N VAL A 177 9.25 5.96 3.14
CA VAL A 177 10.31 5.09 2.59
C VAL A 177 9.77 4.19 1.48
N SER A 178 8.57 3.65 1.66
CA SER A 178 7.91 2.84 0.64
C SER A 178 7.63 3.64 -0.63
N ASP A 179 7.10 4.84 -0.51
CA ASP A 179 6.84 5.75 -1.64
C ASP A 179 8.14 6.11 -2.38
N PHE A 180 9.20 6.41 -1.62
CA PHE A 180 10.52 6.67 -2.20
C PHE A 180 11.05 5.46 -2.99
N ARG A 181 10.95 4.25 -2.43
CA ARG A 181 11.37 3.03 -3.13
C ARG A 181 10.59 2.84 -4.43
N HIS A 182 9.27 2.98 -4.39
CA HIS A 182 8.42 2.86 -5.58
C HIS A 182 8.78 3.89 -6.65
N SER A 183 8.91 5.15 -6.28
CA SER A 183 9.22 6.23 -7.23
C SER A 183 10.62 6.11 -7.86
N ARG A 184 11.54 5.40 -7.21
CA ARG A 184 12.94 5.20 -7.66
C ARG A 184 13.22 3.77 -8.13
N GLU A 185 12.20 2.92 -8.24
CA GLU A 185 12.28 1.53 -8.71
C GLU A 185 13.27 0.66 -7.92
N ILE A 186 13.34 0.85 -6.59
CA ILE A 186 14.20 0.08 -5.70
C ILE A 186 13.45 -1.16 -5.22
N PRO A 187 13.82 -2.37 -5.69
CA PRO A 187 13.04 -3.59 -5.42
C PRO A 187 13.19 -4.11 -4.00
N LYS A 188 12.23 -4.95 -3.59
CA LYS A 188 12.25 -5.77 -2.36
C LYS A 188 11.91 -7.21 -2.68
N SER A 189 12.44 -8.15 -1.91
CA SER A 189 12.18 -9.59 -2.03
C SER A 189 11.80 -10.22 -0.70
N ARG A 190 10.81 -9.63 -0.03
CA ARG A 190 10.38 -9.97 1.34
C ARG A 190 10.06 -11.45 1.59
N LEU A 191 9.60 -12.16 0.57
CA LEU A 191 9.24 -13.57 0.69
C LEU A 191 10.46 -14.48 0.74
N ILE A 192 11.58 -14.07 0.14
CA ILE A 192 12.77 -14.89 -0.04
C ILE A 192 13.75 -14.67 1.09
N ASN A 193 13.98 -13.40 1.47
CA ASN A 193 14.99 -13.05 2.48
C ASN A 193 14.68 -11.73 3.20
N ASP A 194 15.52 -11.40 4.19
CA ASP A 194 15.41 -10.21 5.03
C ASP A 194 16.43 -9.10 4.67
N PHE A 195 17.19 -9.24 3.59
CA PHE A 195 18.27 -8.28 3.24
C PHE A 195 17.73 -6.88 2.95
N HIS A 196 16.47 -6.75 2.56
CA HIS A 196 15.83 -5.45 2.37
C HIS A 196 15.76 -4.61 3.65
N HIS A 197 15.89 -5.18 4.84
CA HIS A 197 15.89 -4.41 6.10
C HIS A 197 17.08 -3.45 6.20
N ALA A 198 18.28 -3.86 5.76
CA ALA A 198 19.43 -2.97 5.71
C ALA A 198 19.21 -1.81 4.72
N HIS A 199 18.62 -2.08 3.57
CA HIS A 199 18.23 -1.05 2.61
C HIS A 199 17.18 -0.10 3.21
N ASP A 200 16.15 -0.62 3.88
CA ASP A 200 15.11 0.20 4.49
C ASP A 200 15.68 1.07 5.62
N ALA A 201 16.62 0.56 6.41
CA ALA A 201 17.31 1.34 7.45
C ALA A 201 18.08 2.51 6.84
N TYR A 202 18.91 2.26 5.81
CA TYR A 202 19.65 3.31 5.12
C TYR A 202 18.70 4.33 4.45
N LEU A 203 17.66 3.86 3.76
CA LEU A 203 16.69 4.74 3.13
C LEU A 203 15.88 5.55 4.14
N SER A 204 15.65 5.01 5.35
CA SER A 204 15.04 5.78 6.44
C SER A 204 15.87 7.00 6.81
N ILE A 205 17.19 6.87 6.87
CA ILE A 205 18.09 8.00 7.12
C ILE A 205 17.99 9.03 5.99
N VAL A 206 18.09 8.58 4.73
CA VAL A 206 18.02 9.47 3.56
C VAL A 206 16.69 10.22 3.50
N VAL A 207 15.57 9.50 3.63
CA VAL A 207 14.22 10.08 3.53
C VAL A 207 13.95 11.03 4.70
N SER A 208 14.28 10.63 5.93
CA SER A 208 14.05 11.48 7.11
C SER A 208 14.84 12.78 7.06
N ASN A 209 16.09 12.71 6.59
CA ASN A 209 16.91 13.90 6.46
C ASN A 209 16.30 14.91 5.48
N VAL A 210 15.78 14.44 4.34
CA VAL A 210 15.09 15.30 3.36
C VAL A 210 13.87 15.97 3.96
N TYR A 211 13.01 15.20 4.65
CA TYR A 211 11.83 15.76 5.32
C TYR A 211 12.22 16.76 6.41
N TYR A 212 13.23 16.43 7.19
CA TYR A 212 13.71 17.27 8.27
C TYR A 212 14.29 18.60 7.78
N VAL A 213 15.14 18.57 6.75
CA VAL A 213 15.78 19.79 6.19
C VAL A 213 14.74 20.63 5.46
N LYS A 214 13.80 20.02 4.74
CA LYS A 214 12.75 20.74 4.03
C LYS A 214 11.74 21.41 4.96
N PHE A 215 11.24 20.65 5.94
CA PHE A 215 10.26 21.14 6.89
C PHE A 215 10.96 21.56 8.18
N THR A 216 10.92 22.81 8.50
CA THR A 216 11.49 23.34 9.74
C THR A 216 10.84 22.71 10.98
N GLN A 217 11.45 22.84 12.16
CA GLN A 217 10.85 22.40 13.42
C GLN A 217 9.47 23.03 13.66
N ASN A 218 9.21 24.19 13.09
CA ASN A 218 7.90 24.83 13.11
C ASN A 218 7.27 24.81 11.70
N PRO A 219 6.39 23.86 11.39
CA PRO A 219 5.73 23.73 10.08
C PRO A 219 4.94 24.97 9.67
N ILE A 220 4.40 25.75 10.62
CA ILE A 220 3.66 26.97 10.29
C ILE A 220 4.58 28.04 9.68
N ASN A 221 5.82 28.14 10.14
CA ASN A 221 6.81 29.06 9.56
C ASN A 221 7.20 28.65 8.13
N PHE A 222 7.28 27.36 7.87
CA PHE A 222 7.49 26.85 6.51
C PHE A 222 6.36 27.29 5.58
N ILE A 223 5.10 27.13 5.99
CA ILE A 223 3.93 27.51 5.20
C ILE A 223 3.91 29.03 4.96
N LYS A 224 4.07 29.85 6.01
CA LYS A 224 4.07 31.32 5.90
C LYS A 224 5.21 31.83 5.01
N ASN A 225 6.39 31.25 5.10
CA ASN A 225 7.53 31.62 4.25
C ASN A 225 7.34 31.22 2.78
N ALA A 226 6.50 30.21 2.50
CA ALA A 226 6.19 29.80 1.15
C ALA A 226 5.38 30.87 0.38
N TYR A 227 4.57 31.66 1.08
CA TYR A 227 3.80 32.77 0.47
C TYR A 227 4.63 34.02 0.20
N ASN A 228 5.73 34.21 0.94
CA ASN A 228 6.57 35.40 0.84
C ASN A 228 7.69 35.31 -0.21
N LYS A 229 7.90 34.16 -0.81
CA LYS A 229 8.91 33.95 -1.87
C LYS A 229 8.22 33.29 -3.05
N ASP A 230 8.52 33.86 -4.23
CA ASP A 230 8.06 33.45 -5.57
C ASP A 230 7.51 31.99 -5.60
N SER A 231 6.22 31.88 -5.76
CA SER A 231 5.39 30.72 -5.46
C SER A 231 5.74 29.45 -6.25
N SER A 232 6.58 29.55 -7.26
CA SER A 232 6.95 28.43 -8.12
C SER A 232 7.95 27.46 -7.49
N LYS A 233 8.70 27.87 -6.46
CA LYS A 233 9.81 27.08 -5.89
C LYS A 233 9.54 26.47 -4.51
N ASN A 234 8.51 26.92 -3.81
CA ASN A 234 8.21 26.44 -2.45
C ASN A 234 7.00 25.52 -2.42
N ASN A 235 7.09 24.44 -3.15
CA ASN A 235 6.00 23.54 -3.31
C ASN A 235 5.80 22.67 -2.06
N TYR A 236 4.69 22.92 -1.35
CA TYR A 236 4.12 21.96 -0.41
C TYR A 236 3.54 20.79 -1.22
N ASN A 237 4.39 19.84 -1.57
CA ASN A 237 3.98 18.62 -2.26
C ASN A 237 4.72 17.42 -1.70
N LEU A 238 4.03 16.63 -0.84
CA LEU A 238 4.59 15.48 -0.17
C LEU A 238 4.91 14.31 -1.12
N THR A 239 4.31 14.27 -2.31
CA THR A 239 4.55 13.20 -3.27
C THR A 239 5.75 13.49 -4.17
N ARG A 240 6.11 14.77 -4.32
CA ARG A 240 7.19 15.23 -5.19
C ARG A 240 8.39 15.80 -4.44
N MET A 241 8.60 15.37 -3.20
CA MET A 241 9.65 15.87 -2.31
C MET A 241 11.07 15.80 -2.89
N PHE A 242 11.31 14.81 -3.73
CA PHE A 242 12.64 14.47 -4.27
C PHE A 242 12.85 14.98 -5.71
N ASP A 243 11.93 15.78 -6.24
CA ASP A 243 12.03 16.32 -7.61
C ASP A 243 12.85 17.61 -7.66
N TRP A 244 13.09 18.25 -6.50
CA TRP A 244 13.86 19.48 -6.36
C TRP A 244 14.98 19.35 -5.32
N ASP A 245 15.94 20.24 -5.41
CA ASP A 245 16.98 20.39 -4.39
C ASP A 245 16.36 20.71 -3.03
N VAL A 246 16.85 20.05 -1.99
CA VAL A 246 16.47 20.31 -0.61
C VAL A 246 17.70 20.74 0.17
N LYS A 247 17.78 22.06 0.43
CA LYS A 247 18.90 22.72 1.11
C LYS A 247 18.35 23.68 2.17
N ARG A 248 19.05 23.80 3.26
CA ARG A 248 18.74 24.78 4.32
C ARG A 248 20.03 25.31 4.92
N ARG A 249 20.33 26.58 4.66
CA ARG A 249 21.65 27.17 4.98
C ARG A 249 22.77 26.32 4.36
N ASP A 250 23.70 25.83 5.17
CA ASP A 250 24.82 24.99 4.73
C ASP A 250 24.50 23.49 4.67
N GLU A 251 23.30 23.11 5.10
CA GLU A 251 22.85 21.72 5.12
C GLU A 251 22.19 21.34 3.79
N VAL A 252 22.81 20.43 3.05
CA VAL A 252 22.29 19.89 1.79
C VAL A 252 21.77 18.47 2.03
N ALA A 253 20.45 18.28 2.04
CA ALA A 253 19.84 16.96 2.22
C ALA A 253 19.61 16.21 0.91
N TRP A 254 19.37 16.94 -0.16
CA TRP A 254 19.04 16.34 -1.46
C TRP A 254 19.41 17.27 -2.61
N ILE A 255 20.05 16.71 -3.63
CA ILE A 255 20.27 17.35 -4.93
C ILE A 255 19.48 16.54 -5.95
N ALA A 256 18.49 17.19 -6.58
CA ALA A 256 17.69 16.58 -7.62
C ALA A 256 18.54 16.32 -8.87
N GLN A 257 18.18 15.29 -9.61
CA GLN A 257 18.78 15.03 -10.90
C GLN A 257 18.39 16.15 -11.86
N ASN A 258 19.37 16.85 -12.41
CA ASN A 258 19.08 17.92 -13.37
C ASN A 258 18.77 17.36 -14.77
N LYS A 259 18.16 18.22 -15.62
CA LYS A 259 17.82 17.88 -17.01
C LYS A 259 19.04 17.53 -17.87
N ASN A 260 20.25 17.91 -17.43
CA ASN A 260 21.51 17.72 -18.18
C ASN A 260 22.24 16.41 -17.78
N GLY A 261 21.58 15.50 -17.03
CA GLY A 261 22.14 14.19 -16.70
C GLY A 261 23.24 14.19 -15.62
N THR A 262 23.53 15.32 -14.99
CA THR A 262 24.42 15.34 -13.82
C THR A 262 23.69 14.65 -12.68
N VAL A 263 24.36 13.66 -12.14
CA VAL A 263 23.78 12.66 -11.28
C VAL A 263 23.62 13.22 -9.87
N GLY A 264 22.40 13.53 -9.47
CA GLY A 264 22.10 14.01 -8.11
C GLY A 264 22.24 12.94 -7.02
N THR A 265 21.77 13.26 -5.83
CA THR A 265 21.87 12.39 -4.63
C THR A 265 21.36 10.97 -4.86
N ILE A 266 20.36 10.78 -5.74
CA ILE A 266 19.82 9.45 -6.06
C ILE A 266 20.88 8.46 -6.58
N ALA A 267 21.87 8.91 -7.30
CA ALA A 267 22.91 8.00 -7.78
C ALA A 267 23.85 7.56 -6.65
N ILE A 268 24.13 8.45 -5.72
CA ILE A 268 24.90 8.11 -4.52
C ILE A 268 24.12 7.05 -3.74
N VAL A 269 22.82 7.28 -3.53
CA VAL A 269 21.92 6.34 -2.86
C VAL A 269 21.92 4.98 -3.57
N LYS A 270 21.70 4.97 -4.89
CA LYS A 270 21.72 3.73 -5.68
C LYS A 270 23.07 3.02 -5.65
N LYS A 271 24.18 3.78 -5.67
CA LYS A 271 25.54 3.23 -5.55
C LYS A 271 25.75 2.58 -4.17
N MET A 272 25.30 3.21 -3.10
CA MET A 272 25.39 2.65 -1.74
C MET A 272 24.55 1.37 -1.60
N LEU A 273 23.33 1.36 -2.10
CA LEU A 273 22.46 0.17 -2.07
C LEU A 273 23.04 -1.01 -2.87
N LYS A 274 23.80 -0.73 -3.95
CA LYS A 274 24.47 -1.77 -4.75
C LYS A 274 25.71 -2.36 -4.06
N ARG A 275 26.30 -1.65 -3.12
CA ARG A 275 27.49 -2.12 -2.35
C ARG A 275 27.16 -3.15 -1.29
N ASN A 276 25.89 -3.48 -1.12
CA ASN A 276 25.44 -4.39 -0.08
C ASN A 276 26.02 -5.79 -0.27
N THR A 277 27.22 -5.99 0.28
CA THR A 277 27.79 -7.32 0.52
C THR A 277 27.43 -7.66 1.97
N PRO A 278 26.52 -8.59 2.24
CA PRO A 278 26.20 -8.94 3.62
C PRO A 278 27.46 -9.46 4.32
N LEU A 279 27.81 -8.84 5.43
CA LEU A 279 28.97 -9.28 6.26
C LEU A 279 28.69 -10.64 6.89
N MET A 280 27.43 -11.02 7.05
CA MET A 280 27.01 -12.34 7.49
C MET A 280 26.04 -12.94 6.46
N THR A 281 26.38 -14.10 5.95
CA THR A 281 25.52 -14.89 5.09
C THR A 281 24.76 -15.90 5.94
N ARG A 282 23.44 -15.97 5.74
CA ARG A 282 22.64 -17.07 6.28
C ARG A 282 22.67 -18.24 5.31
N LEU A 283 22.75 -19.44 5.86
CA LEU A 283 22.58 -20.65 5.05
C LEU A 283 21.16 -20.65 4.46
N SER A 284 21.07 -20.81 3.15
CA SER A 284 19.76 -20.98 2.50
C SER A 284 19.17 -22.34 2.85
N TYR A 285 17.86 -22.38 3.13
CA TYR A 285 17.18 -23.57 3.60
C TYR A 285 15.84 -23.79 2.90
N GLU A 286 15.32 -24.98 2.98
CA GLU A 286 13.95 -25.31 2.57
C GLU A 286 13.05 -25.28 3.80
N GLY A 287 11.82 -24.74 3.62
CA GLY A 287 10.84 -24.75 4.69
C GLY A 287 10.48 -26.19 5.10
N LYS A 288 10.34 -26.41 6.39
CA LYS A 288 9.99 -27.70 6.98
C LYS A 288 8.98 -27.53 8.11
N GLY A 289 8.37 -28.62 8.57
CA GLY A 289 7.48 -28.63 9.71
C GLY A 289 6.01 -28.54 9.35
N GLY A 290 5.21 -27.83 10.17
CA GLY A 290 3.76 -27.73 9.98
C GLY A 290 3.37 -27.06 8.65
N LEU A 291 2.30 -27.54 8.04
CA LEU A 291 1.83 -27.08 6.71
C LEU A 291 1.38 -25.62 6.69
N THR A 292 0.90 -25.11 7.82
CA THR A 292 0.34 -23.75 7.93
C THR A 292 1.25 -22.83 8.74
N LYS A 293 1.03 -21.53 8.63
CA LYS A 293 1.60 -20.56 9.56
C LYS A 293 1.08 -20.81 10.98
N GLU A 294 1.91 -20.53 11.99
CA GLU A 294 1.66 -20.95 13.38
C GLU A 294 0.52 -20.20 14.08
N THR A 295 0.16 -19.00 13.56
CA THR A 295 -0.92 -18.21 14.15
C THR A 295 -2.28 -18.79 13.81
N LEU A 296 -2.96 -19.34 14.82
CA LEU A 296 -4.35 -19.74 14.74
C LEU A 296 -5.23 -18.52 15.05
N TYR A 297 -6.12 -18.20 14.15
CA TYR A 297 -7.11 -17.14 14.36
C TYR A 297 -8.39 -17.73 14.97
N SER A 298 -9.00 -16.98 15.90
CA SER A 298 -10.25 -17.37 16.55
C SER A 298 -11.39 -17.49 15.53
N ALA A 299 -12.44 -18.22 15.91
CA ALA A 299 -13.64 -18.39 15.08
C ALA A 299 -14.26 -17.05 14.65
N GLU A 300 -14.27 -16.04 15.53
CA GLU A 300 -14.77 -14.69 15.20
C GLU A 300 -13.99 -14.01 14.09
N LYS A 301 -12.66 -14.18 14.08
CA LYS A 301 -11.77 -13.62 13.05
C LYS A 301 -11.70 -14.46 11.79
N ALA A 302 -11.98 -15.75 11.90
CA ALA A 302 -11.95 -16.70 10.79
C ALA A 302 -13.30 -16.81 10.06
N LYS A 303 -14.26 -15.95 10.36
CA LYS A 303 -15.50 -15.83 9.58
C LYS A 303 -15.17 -15.42 8.15
N GLY A 304 -15.52 -16.26 7.19
CA GLY A 304 -15.34 -16.00 5.77
C GLY A 304 -14.38 -16.95 5.06
N GLU A 305 -14.33 -16.83 3.73
CA GLU A 305 -13.51 -17.68 2.86
C GLU A 305 -12.01 -17.38 2.99
N GLY A 306 -11.20 -18.41 2.82
CA GLY A 306 -9.75 -18.31 2.73
C GLY A 306 -8.98 -18.68 3.99
N TYR A 307 -9.66 -19.09 5.07
CA TYR A 307 -9.00 -19.71 6.20
C TYR A 307 -8.85 -21.21 6.01
N ILE A 308 -7.71 -21.75 6.43
CA ILE A 308 -7.40 -23.18 6.41
C ILE A 308 -7.88 -23.75 7.74
N PRO A 309 -8.72 -24.79 7.75
CA PRO A 309 -9.22 -25.40 8.96
C PRO A 309 -8.11 -25.77 9.96
N PHE A 310 -8.39 -25.64 11.25
CA PHE A 310 -7.49 -26.02 12.33
C PHE A 310 -7.01 -27.47 12.19
N LYS A 311 -7.93 -28.38 11.83
CA LYS A 311 -7.62 -29.78 11.59
C LYS A 311 -8.37 -30.30 10.37
N SER A 312 -7.71 -30.30 9.23
CA SER A 312 -8.32 -30.68 7.95
C SER A 312 -8.64 -32.19 7.83
N SER A 313 -7.97 -33.03 8.62
CA SER A 313 -8.20 -34.49 8.64
C SER A 313 -9.41 -34.93 9.48
N ASP A 314 -9.95 -34.04 10.30
CA ASP A 314 -11.09 -34.29 11.16
C ASP A 314 -12.31 -33.50 10.69
N LYS A 315 -13.31 -34.18 10.13
CA LYS A 315 -14.53 -33.56 9.60
C LYS A 315 -15.24 -32.65 10.60
N LYS A 316 -15.16 -32.98 11.90
CA LYS A 316 -15.78 -32.16 12.96
C LYS A 316 -15.03 -30.85 13.20
N MET A 317 -13.72 -30.80 12.93
CA MET A 317 -12.87 -29.63 13.13
C MET A 317 -12.58 -28.86 11.83
N GLN A 318 -13.28 -29.16 10.75
CA GLN A 318 -13.15 -28.43 9.48
C GLN A 318 -13.90 -27.09 9.47
N ASP A 319 -14.85 -26.91 10.38
CA ASP A 319 -15.65 -25.70 10.46
C ASP A 319 -14.84 -24.56 11.08
N VAL A 320 -14.32 -23.66 10.21
CA VAL A 320 -13.52 -22.50 10.60
C VAL A 320 -14.34 -21.47 11.38
N THR A 321 -15.65 -21.45 11.19
CA THR A 321 -16.54 -20.52 11.91
C THR A 321 -16.72 -20.90 13.36
N LYS A 322 -16.45 -22.15 13.70
CA LYS A 322 -16.55 -22.69 15.05
C LYS A 322 -15.20 -22.86 15.75
N TYR A 323 -14.18 -23.31 15.03
CA TYR A 323 -12.88 -23.67 15.60
C TYR A 323 -11.75 -22.72 15.22
N GLY A 324 -12.03 -21.74 14.35
CA GLY A 324 -10.99 -20.86 13.83
C GLY A 324 -10.16 -21.52 12.74
N GLY A 325 -9.10 -20.85 12.31
CA GLY A 325 -8.28 -21.35 11.21
C GLY A 325 -6.99 -20.59 11.00
N PHE A 326 -6.19 -21.05 10.04
CA PHE A 326 -4.93 -20.46 9.64
C PHE A 326 -5.08 -19.63 8.36
N THR A 327 -4.31 -18.56 8.21
CA THR A 327 -4.42 -17.65 7.06
C THR A 327 -3.69 -18.09 5.81
N SER A 328 -2.68 -18.96 5.94
CA SER A 328 -1.88 -19.35 4.78
C SER A 328 -1.07 -20.62 5.02
N VAL A 329 -0.74 -21.29 3.91
CA VAL A 329 0.19 -22.43 3.89
C VAL A 329 1.62 -21.90 3.95
N LYS A 330 2.53 -22.64 4.62
CA LYS A 330 3.97 -22.39 4.59
C LYS A 330 4.54 -22.81 3.23
N GLY A 331 5.42 -21.98 2.68
CA GLY A 331 6.21 -22.32 1.50
C GLY A 331 7.43 -23.16 1.87
N ALA A 332 7.76 -24.12 1.03
CA ALA A 332 8.97 -24.91 1.13
C ALA A 332 10.18 -24.19 0.51
N TYR A 333 9.99 -23.66 -0.67
CA TYR A 333 10.96 -22.91 -1.46
C TYR A 333 10.21 -22.09 -2.52
N PHE A 334 10.96 -21.39 -3.36
CA PHE A 334 10.40 -20.58 -4.46
C PHE A 334 10.93 -21.08 -5.80
N PHE A 335 10.25 -20.66 -6.89
CA PHE A 335 10.74 -20.84 -8.24
C PHE A 335 10.57 -19.56 -9.05
N LEU A 336 11.43 -19.35 -10.04
CA LEU A 336 11.35 -18.21 -10.94
C LEU A 336 10.68 -18.66 -12.23
N VAL A 337 9.61 -18.00 -12.60
CA VAL A 337 8.84 -18.25 -13.81
C VAL A 337 8.67 -16.97 -14.61
N GLU A 338 8.80 -17.09 -15.92
CA GLU A 338 8.49 -16.06 -16.89
C GLU A 338 7.17 -16.42 -17.53
N HIS A 339 6.22 -15.50 -17.56
CA HIS A 339 4.88 -15.75 -18.09
C HIS A 339 4.24 -14.47 -18.63
N ASP A 340 3.15 -14.59 -19.36
CA ASP A 340 2.41 -13.46 -19.89
C ASP A 340 1.41 -12.92 -18.86
N GLU A 341 1.48 -11.62 -18.57
CA GLU A 341 0.46 -10.87 -17.83
C GLU A 341 0.05 -9.62 -18.62
N LYS A 342 -1.24 -9.48 -18.93
CA LYS A 342 -1.79 -8.30 -19.65
C LYS A 342 -1.00 -7.89 -20.89
N LYS A 343 -0.70 -8.88 -21.78
CA LYS A 343 0.07 -8.70 -23.01
C LYS A 343 1.55 -8.30 -22.83
N LYS A 344 2.10 -8.48 -21.64
CA LYS A 344 3.52 -8.28 -21.35
C LYS A 344 4.11 -9.54 -20.77
N GLN A 345 5.30 -9.91 -21.22
CA GLN A 345 6.07 -10.96 -20.60
C GLN A 345 6.72 -10.43 -19.32
N ILE A 346 6.43 -11.07 -18.21
CA ILE A 346 6.96 -10.71 -16.89
C ILE A 346 7.64 -11.90 -16.22
N ARG A 347 8.48 -11.62 -15.24
CA ARG A 347 9.12 -12.62 -14.37
C ARG A 347 8.61 -12.48 -12.97
N THR A 348 8.04 -13.56 -12.43
CA THR A 348 7.59 -13.63 -11.05
C THR A 348 8.30 -14.73 -10.29
N ILE A 349 8.33 -14.59 -8.97
CA ILE A 349 8.84 -15.58 -8.04
C ILE A 349 7.66 -16.10 -7.27
N GLU A 350 7.36 -17.38 -7.47
CA GLU A 350 6.21 -18.07 -6.89
C GLU A 350 6.64 -19.01 -5.78
N SER A 351 5.80 -19.13 -4.74
CA SER A 351 6.06 -20.01 -3.60
C SER A 351 5.53 -21.41 -3.87
N VAL A 352 6.35 -22.43 -3.61
CA VAL A 352 5.92 -23.83 -3.61
C VAL A 352 5.46 -24.19 -2.20
N PRO A 353 4.18 -24.56 -2.00
CA PRO A 353 3.67 -25.01 -0.70
C PRO A 353 4.36 -26.27 -0.19
N LEU A 354 4.50 -26.40 1.13
CA LEU A 354 5.12 -27.58 1.74
C LEU A 354 4.51 -28.90 1.29
N TYR A 355 3.17 -28.99 1.21
CA TYR A 355 2.48 -30.22 0.82
C TYR A 355 2.74 -30.65 -0.64
N LEU A 356 3.27 -29.74 -1.47
CA LEU A 356 3.56 -29.96 -2.88
C LEU A 356 5.04 -30.27 -3.12
N ALA A 357 5.93 -29.83 -2.23
CA ALA A 357 7.36 -29.95 -2.38
C ALA A 357 7.83 -31.41 -2.59
N ASP A 358 7.36 -32.33 -1.77
CA ASP A 358 7.70 -33.78 -1.89
C ASP A 358 7.14 -34.40 -3.18
N LYS A 359 6.00 -33.91 -3.66
CA LYS A 359 5.43 -34.39 -4.94
C LYS A 359 6.26 -33.95 -6.12
N ILE A 360 6.69 -32.69 -6.12
CA ILE A 360 7.56 -32.12 -7.18
C ILE A 360 8.93 -32.80 -7.18
N GLU A 361 9.44 -33.19 -6.02
CA GLU A 361 10.72 -33.89 -5.92
C GLU A 361 10.65 -35.28 -6.55
N LYS A 362 9.51 -35.98 -6.39
CA LYS A 362 9.24 -37.28 -6.99
C LYS A 362 8.87 -37.21 -8.47
N ASP A 363 8.09 -36.22 -8.87
CA ASP A 363 7.64 -35.96 -10.24
C ASP A 363 7.81 -34.48 -10.60
N PRO A 364 8.86 -34.12 -11.34
CA PRO A 364 9.08 -32.74 -11.76
C PRO A 364 7.93 -32.12 -12.60
N ALA A 365 7.04 -32.94 -13.18
CA ALA A 365 5.87 -32.46 -13.92
C ALA A 365 4.80 -31.86 -13.00
N GLU A 366 4.84 -32.14 -11.70
CA GLU A 366 3.94 -31.51 -10.74
C GLU A 366 4.16 -29.99 -10.65
N LEU A 367 5.37 -29.51 -10.90
CA LEU A 367 5.64 -28.07 -10.93
C LEU A 367 4.94 -27.41 -12.13
N GLU A 368 4.91 -28.07 -13.28
CA GLU A 368 4.20 -27.59 -14.46
C GLU A 368 2.68 -27.56 -14.22
N ARG A 369 2.13 -28.64 -13.61
CA ARG A 369 0.71 -28.67 -13.21
C ARG A 369 0.38 -27.55 -12.20
N TYR A 370 1.32 -27.24 -11.31
CA TYR A 370 1.16 -26.14 -10.36
C TYR A 370 1.16 -24.78 -11.04
N CYS A 371 2.02 -24.54 -12.04
CA CYS A 371 1.98 -23.32 -12.85
C CYS A 371 0.62 -23.14 -13.54
N GLN A 372 0.05 -24.21 -14.09
CA GLN A 372 -1.30 -24.18 -14.66
C GLN A 372 -2.38 -23.83 -13.63
N LYS A 373 -2.28 -24.42 -12.42
CA LYS A 373 -3.20 -24.13 -11.31
C LYS A 373 -3.09 -22.67 -10.84
N LEU A 374 -1.92 -22.05 -10.93
CA LEU A 374 -1.71 -20.63 -10.65
C LEU A 374 -2.26 -19.73 -11.77
N GLY A 375 -2.74 -20.28 -12.87
CA GLY A 375 -3.26 -19.53 -14.00
C GLY A 375 -2.19 -18.83 -14.83
N LEU A 376 -0.94 -19.31 -14.80
CA LEU A 376 0.15 -18.71 -15.56
C LEU A 376 0.00 -19.06 -17.05
N VAL A 377 0.04 -18.05 -17.92
CA VAL A 377 -0.16 -18.21 -19.36
C VAL A 377 1.18 -18.08 -20.07
N ASN A 378 1.45 -18.98 -21.07
CA ASN A 378 2.70 -18.99 -21.84
C ASN A 378 3.95 -18.96 -20.95
N TYR A 379 3.95 -19.76 -19.90
CA TYR A 379 5.01 -19.73 -18.90
C TYR A 379 6.26 -20.54 -19.30
N ASN A 380 7.40 -20.08 -18.78
CA ASN A 380 8.68 -20.77 -18.86
C ASN A 380 9.38 -20.69 -17.48
N ILE A 381 9.64 -21.86 -16.88
CA ILE A 381 10.31 -21.95 -15.59
C ILE A 381 11.81 -21.69 -15.79
N ARG A 382 12.30 -20.56 -15.30
CA ARG A 382 13.70 -20.14 -15.42
C ARG A 382 14.60 -20.73 -14.35
N VAL A 383 14.08 -20.83 -13.11
CA VAL A 383 14.78 -21.46 -11.98
C VAL A 383 13.77 -22.30 -11.20
N ARG A 384 14.00 -23.60 -11.12
CA ARG A 384 13.05 -24.52 -10.49
C ARG A 384 13.04 -24.47 -8.96
N LYS A 385 14.16 -24.15 -8.33
CA LYS A 385 14.27 -24.13 -6.86
C LYS A 385 15.13 -22.96 -6.39
N ILE A 386 14.54 -22.05 -5.61
CA ILE A 386 15.20 -20.97 -4.90
C ILE A 386 14.89 -21.16 -3.43
N LYS A 387 15.90 -21.46 -2.63
CA LYS A 387 15.73 -21.71 -1.17
C LYS A 387 15.46 -20.42 -0.43
N ILE A 388 14.80 -20.52 0.72
CA ILE A 388 14.59 -19.41 1.64
C ILE A 388 15.96 -18.91 2.13
N GLY A 389 16.16 -17.61 2.20
CA GLY A 389 17.44 -17.00 2.57
C GLY A 389 18.41 -16.81 1.41
N THR A 390 18.07 -17.24 0.18
CA THR A 390 18.91 -17.01 -0.99
C THR A 390 19.04 -15.53 -1.30
N LEU A 391 20.28 -15.07 -1.48
CA LEU A 391 20.55 -13.73 -1.98
C LEU A 391 20.27 -13.69 -3.47
N ILE A 392 19.38 -12.81 -3.89
CA ILE A 392 19.03 -12.62 -5.29
C ILE A 392 19.43 -11.23 -5.77
N LYS A 393 19.75 -11.13 -7.07
CA LYS A 393 20.04 -9.85 -7.70
C LYS A 393 18.89 -9.46 -8.62
N ARG A 394 18.23 -8.33 -8.36
CA ARG A 394 17.13 -7.81 -9.15
C ARG A 394 17.40 -6.36 -9.54
N ASN A 395 17.36 -6.05 -10.84
CA ASN A 395 17.62 -4.71 -11.37
C ASN A 395 18.95 -4.10 -10.88
N GLY A 396 19.97 -4.96 -10.68
CA GLY A 396 21.28 -4.52 -10.19
C GLY A 396 21.41 -4.34 -8.67
N TYR A 397 20.34 -4.61 -7.91
CA TYR A 397 20.36 -4.60 -6.44
C TYR A 397 20.33 -6.01 -5.87
N PHE A 398 21.09 -6.23 -4.81
CA PHE A 398 20.92 -7.42 -3.98
C PHE A 398 19.68 -7.27 -3.08
N ALA A 399 18.86 -8.30 -3.04
CA ALA A 399 17.61 -8.33 -2.26
C ALA A 399 17.38 -9.74 -1.69
#